data_8a3944260f105b77908fe1ca9d11d753
#
_entry.id   8a3944260f105b77908fe1ca9d11d753
#
_cell.length_a   1.000
_cell.length_b   1.000
_cell.length_c   1.000
_cell.angle_alpha   90.00
_cell.angle_beta   90.00
_cell.angle_gamma   90.00
#
_symmetry.space_group_name_H-M   'P 1'
#
loop_
_entity.id
_entity.type
_entity.pdbx_description
1 polymer ?
#
loop_
_entity_poly.entity_id
_entity_poly.type
_entity_poly.pdbx_seq_one_letter_code
_entity_poly.pdbx_strand_id
1 'polypeptide(L)'
;MMKLQTPVADEPCKVGISYEDKIMMLGSCFTDNIGRQLADYGFDVCVNPFGTLYNPVSILRSVERLISGTPFTAEDCVQIGAGDTRWCSFSHHTSFARASREELLEHANMALKAAHQHFLSCNKVIITLGTSWCFRHKESDAIVSNCLKHPASEFFRERLSAAEVTEALRRIVELCCEPSAGVCPKQFIFTVSPIRHFKDGAHGNQVSKSTLLLGIEEFLEGCPVDLS
;
A
#
# COMPACT_ATOMS: atom_id res chain seq x y z
N MET A 1 13.62 39.74 -12.59
CA MET A 1 13.10 38.46 -13.13
C MET A 1 12.54 37.65 -11.96
N MET A 2 11.25 37.33 -11.98
CA MET A 2 10.60 36.61 -10.88
C MET A 2 11.05 35.17 -10.94
N LYS A 3 11.63 34.62 -9.85
CA LYS A 3 11.94 33.19 -9.76
C LYS A 3 10.65 32.40 -9.60
N LEU A 4 10.31 31.58 -10.56
CA LEU A 4 9.12 30.71 -10.55
C LEU A 4 9.36 29.34 -9.90
N GLN A 5 10.60 29.08 -9.42
CA GLN A 5 10.99 27.84 -8.79
C GLN A 5 11.72 28.14 -7.48
N THR A 6 11.38 27.39 -6.44
CA THR A 6 12.16 27.30 -5.21
C THR A 6 12.99 26.01 -5.30
N PRO A 7 14.32 26.09 -5.40
CA PRO A 7 15.17 24.91 -5.34
C PRO A 7 14.98 24.24 -3.96
N VAL A 8 14.72 22.94 -3.97
CA VAL A 8 14.73 22.13 -2.76
C VAL A 8 16.09 21.44 -2.72
N ALA A 9 16.87 21.72 -1.68
CA ALA A 9 18.13 21.06 -1.42
C ALA A 9 17.89 19.97 -0.38
N ASP A 10 17.65 18.75 -0.85
CA ASP A 10 17.53 17.59 0.03
C ASP A 10 18.90 16.93 0.22
N GLU A 11 19.11 16.32 1.37
CA GLU A 11 20.25 15.45 1.57
C GLU A 11 20.14 14.23 0.65
N PRO A 12 21.27 13.69 0.15
CA PRO A 12 21.24 12.48 -0.65
C PRO A 12 20.55 11.33 0.10
N CYS A 13 19.70 10.59 -0.60
CA CYS A 13 19.06 9.41 -0.02
C CYS A 13 20.14 8.39 0.38
N LYS A 14 20.07 7.90 1.62
CA LYS A 14 21.03 6.92 2.16
C LYS A 14 20.84 5.52 1.55
N VAL A 15 19.66 5.25 0.96
CA VAL A 15 19.37 3.96 0.32
C VAL A 15 19.61 4.05 -1.17
N GLY A 16 20.62 3.37 -1.66
CA GLY A 16 20.88 3.22 -3.08
C GLY A 16 19.95 2.17 -3.71
N ILE A 17 19.61 2.35 -4.98
CA ILE A 17 18.88 1.38 -5.80
C ILE A 17 19.73 1.03 -7.01
N SER A 18 19.93 -0.26 -7.25
CA SER A 18 20.73 -0.80 -8.37
C SER A 18 19.93 -1.81 -9.19
N TYR A 19 20.47 -2.23 -10.33
CA TYR A 19 19.86 -3.28 -11.16
C TYR A 19 19.93 -4.69 -10.54
N GLU A 20 20.69 -4.86 -9.48
CA GLU A 20 20.78 -6.13 -8.74
C GLU A 20 19.67 -6.26 -7.68
N ASP A 21 18.98 -5.14 -7.38
CA ASP A 21 17.92 -5.12 -6.38
C ASP A 21 16.63 -5.73 -6.93
N LYS A 22 15.95 -6.49 -6.08
CA LYS A 22 14.56 -6.90 -6.27
C LYS A 22 13.66 -6.01 -5.44
N ILE A 23 12.74 -5.34 -6.08
CA ILE A 23 11.97 -4.24 -5.49
C ILE A 23 10.50 -4.61 -5.42
N MET A 24 9.93 -4.60 -4.21
CA MET A 24 8.48 -4.61 -4.02
C MET A 24 7.99 -3.17 -3.84
N MET A 25 6.99 -2.78 -4.60
CA MET A 25 6.39 -1.45 -4.52
C MET A 25 4.91 -1.55 -4.17
N LEU A 26 4.51 -0.92 -3.06
CA LEU A 26 3.14 -0.92 -2.57
C LEU A 26 2.65 0.53 -2.36
N GLY A 27 1.42 0.82 -2.73
CA GLY A 27 0.83 2.11 -2.42
C GLY A 27 -0.07 2.71 -3.49
N SER A 28 -0.06 4.03 -3.57
CA SER A 28 -0.96 4.83 -4.40
C SER A 28 -0.65 4.73 -5.90
N CYS A 29 -1.48 5.39 -6.72
CA CYS A 29 -1.22 5.48 -8.17
C CYS A 29 0.13 6.13 -8.54
N PHE A 30 0.76 6.86 -7.61
CA PHE A 30 2.15 7.33 -7.78
C PHE A 30 3.10 6.13 -7.87
N THR A 31 2.89 5.12 -7.04
CA THR A 31 3.64 3.85 -7.08
C THR A 31 3.53 3.15 -8.43
N ASP A 32 2.32 3.10 -9.02
CA ASP A 32 2.12 2.50 -10.35
C ASP A 32 2.94 3.21 -11.43
N ASN A 33 2.96 4.56 -11.38
CA ASN A 33 3.67 5.35 -12.37
C ASN A 33 5.20 5.18 -12.26
N ILE A 34 5.74 5.28 -11.05
CA ILE A 34 7.19 5.12 -10.83
C ILE A 34 7.60 3.66 -11.06
N GLY A 35 6.82 2.71 -10.57
CA GLY A 35 7.11 1.29 -10.75
C GLY A 35 7.12 0.87 -12.22
N ARG A 36 6.21 1.40 -13.04
CA ARG A 36 6.23 1.19 -14.49
C ARG A 36 7.52 1.75 -15.13
N GLN A 37 7.92 2.97 -14.76
CA GLN A 37 9.16 3.54 -15.27
C GLN A 37 10.37 2.70 -14.87
N LEU A 38 10.44 2.23 -13.63
CA LEU A 38 11.54 1.35 -13.21
C LEU A 38 11.56 0.05 -14.01
N ALA A 39 10.38 -0.57 -14.24
CA ALA A 39 10.28 -1.77 -15.09
C ALA A 39 10.73 -1.48 -16.53
N ASP A 40 10.33 -0.35 -17.11
CA ASP A 40 10.73 0.07 -18.46
C ASP A 40 12.25 0.29 -18.56
N TYR A 41 12.90 0.70 -17.47
CA TYR A 41 14.37 0.80 -17.36
C TYR A 41 15.05 -0.52 -17.00
N GLY A 42 14.33 -1.63 -16.86
CA GLY A 42 14.89 -2.96 -16.67
C GLY A 42 15.15 -3.34 -15.20
N PHE A 43 14.61 -2.62 -14.23
CA PHE A 43 14.66 -3.04 -12.83
C PHE A 43 13.72 -4.22 -12.56
N ASP A 44 14.11 -5.11 -11.65
CA ASP A 44 13.26 -6.22 -11.18
C ASP A 44 12.28 -5.70 -10.13
N VAL A 45 11.07 -5.34 -10.56
CA VAL A 45 10.05 -4.72 -9.72
C VAL A 45 8.73 -5.48 -9.75
N CYS A 46 8.12 -5.67 -8.57
CA CYS A 46 6.72 -6.06 -8.43
C CYS A 46 5.91 -4.89 -7.88
N VAL A 47 4.92 -4.44 -8.63
CA VAL A 47 4.19 -3.20 -8.34
C VAL A 47 2.73 -3.50 -8.04
N ASN A 48 2.25 -3.06 -6.86
CA ASN A 48 0.85 -3.12 -6.45
C ASN A 48 0.14 -4.44 -6.81
N PRO A 49 0.60 -5.60 -6.32
CA PRO A 49 0.09 -6.90 -6.73
C PRO A 49 -1.40 -7.12 -6.45
N PHE A 50 -2.00 -6.32 -5.58
CA PHE A 50 -3.46 -6.30 -5.29
C PHE A 50 -4.15 -5.04 -5.82
N GLY A 51 -3.45 -4.28 -6.67
CA GLY A 51 -3.83 -2.96 -7.15
C GLY A 51 -3.47 -1.85 -6.17
N THR A 52 -3.81 -0.60 -6.52
CA THR A 52 -3.47 0.58 -5.73
C THR A 52 -4.08 0.56 -4.34
N LEU A 53 -3.25 0.83 -3.34
CA LEU A 53 -3.61 0.95 -1.93
C LEU A 53 -3.21 2.34 -1.42
N TYR A 54 -4.03 2.94 -0.58
CA TYR A 54 -3.81 4.34 -0.24
C TYR A 54 -3.49 4.58 1.24
N ASN A 55 -4.01 3.76 2.14
CA ASN A 55 -3.82 3.95 3.58
C ASN A 55 -2.88 2.89 4.18
N PRO A 56 -2.16 3.21 5.28
CA PRO A 56 -1.18 2.32 5.90
C PRO A 56 -1.74 0.96 6.33
N VAL A 57 -2.97 0.91 6.84
CA VAL A 57 -3.58 -0.33 7.34
C VAL A 57 -3.89 -1.31 6.20
N SER A 58 -4.38 -0.81 5.06
CA SER A 58 -4.59 -1.64 3.87
C SER A 58 -3.26 -2.20 3.32
N ILE A 59 -2.19 -1.41 3.39
CA ILE A 59 -0.84 -1.86 3.00
C ILE A 59 -0.33 -2.92 3.98
N LEU A 60 -0.50 -2.71 5.29
CA LEU A 60 -0.14 -3.71 6.31
C LEU A 60 -0.81 -5.07 6.03
N ARG A 61 -2.11 -5.09 5.79
CA ARG A 61 -2.85 -6.32 5.46
C ARG A 61 -2.33 -7.00 4.18
N SER A 62 -1.93 -6.19 3.20
CA SER A 62 -1.31 -6.73 1.98
C SER A 62 0.03 -7.36 2.27
N VAL A 63 0.85 -6.76 3.14
CA VAL A 63 2.13 -7.34 3.57
C VAL A 63 1.91 -8.63 4.35
N GLU A 64 0.96 -8.69 5.28
CA GLU A 64 0.57 -9.91 5.99
C GLU A 64 0.19 -11.03 5.01
N ARG A 65 -0.61 -10.71 3.99
CA ARG A 65 -1.00 -11.67 2.94
C ARG A 65 0.19 -12.10 2.09
N LEU A 66 1.10 -11.18 1.75
CA LEU A 66 2.31 -11.48 0.99
C LEU A 66 3.29 -12.36 1.77
N ILE A 67 3.40 -12.19 3.08
CA ILE A 67 4.26 -13.05 3.92
C ILE A 67 3.65 -14.44 4.09
N SER A 68 2.37 -14.51 4.45
CA SER A 68 1.71 -15.79 4.72
C SER A 68 1.48 -16.62 3.47
N GLY A 69 1.34 -15.99 2.29
CA GLY A 69 0.94 -16.68 1.07
C GLY A 69 -0.44 -17.33 1.14
N THR A 70 -1.25 -17.01 2.18
CA THR A 70 -2.58 -17.60 2.37
C THR A 70 -3.51 -17.24 1.23
N PRO A 71 -4.07 -18.21 0.49
CA PRO A 71 -4.94 -17.93 -0.64
C PRO A 71 -6.20 -17.15 -0.26
N PHE A 72 -6.72 -16.38 -1.20
CA PHE A 72 -8.07 -15.82 -1.13
C PHE A 72 -9.10 -16.94 -1.32
N THR A 73 -10.20 -16.83 -0.59
CA THR A 73 -11.29 -17.83 -0.57
C THR A 73 -12.62 -17.21 -1.02
N ALA A 74 -13.66 -18.04 -1.11
CA ALA A 74 -15.00 -17.56 -1.44
C ALA A 74 -15.53 -16.51 -0.45
N GLU A 75 -15.04 -16.52 0.79
CA GLU A 75 -15.40 -15.55 1.84
C GLU A 75 -14.83 -14.16 1.58
N ASP A 76 -13.71 -14.09 0.84
CA ASP A 76 -13.12 -12.80 0.43
C ASP A 76 -13.88 -12.16 -0.75
N CYS A 77 -14.77 -12.91 -1.42
CA CYS A 77 -15.46 -12.45 -2.64
C CYS A 77 -16.71 -11.64 -2.29
N VAL A 78 -16.78 -10.40 -2.76
CA VAL A 78 -17.95 -9.53 -2.66
C VAL A 78 -18.39 -9.09 -4.05
N GLN A 79 -19.71 -8.97 -4.26
CA GLN A 79 -20.24 -8.38 -5.48
C GLN A 79 -20.05 -6.86 -5.43
N ILE A 80 -19.70 -6.24 -6.53
CA ILE A 80 -19.54 -4.78 -6.60
C ILE A 80 -20.94 -4.13 -6.50
N GLY A 81 -21.03 -3.05 -5.74
CA GLY A 81 -22.30 -2.32 -5.55
C GLY A 81 -22.73 -1.51 -6.78
N ALA A 82 -23.80 -0.74 -6.63
CA ALA A 82 -24.38 0.15 -7.65
C ALA A 82 -24.76 -0.55 -8.97
N GLY A 83 -25.28 -1.79 -8.89
CA GLY A 83 -25.78 -2.55 -10.05
C GLY A 83 -24.66 -3.18 -10.92
N ASP A 84 -23.43 -3.13 -10.50
CA ASP A 84 -22.32 -3.84 -11.16
C ASP A 84 -22.40 -5.33 -10.74
N THR A 85 -22.49 -6.24 -11.70
CA THR A 85 -22.66 -7.67 -11.44
C THR A 85 -21.34 -8.41 -11.22
N ARG A 86 -20.20 -7.74 -11.37
CA ARG A 86 -18.88 -8.34 -11.22
C ARG A 86 -18.53 -8.57 -9.74
N TRP A 87 -17.60 -9.46 -9.53
CA TRP A 87 -17.05 -9.84 -8.24
C TRP A 87 -15.68 -9.22 -8.02
N CYS A 88 -15.40 -8.78 -6.81
CA CYS A 88 -14.12 -8.28 -6.36
C CYS A 88 -13.90 -8.68 -4.89
N SER A 89 -12.90 -8.13 -4.22
CA SER A 89 -12.73 -8.25 -2.77
C SER A 89 -12.40 -6.90 -2.17
N PHE A 90 -12.78 -6.70 -0.91
CA PHE A 90 -12.46 -5.47 -0.18
C PHE A 90 -10.96 -5.23 0.03
N SER A 91 -10.14 -6.26 -0.23
CA SER A 91 -8.67 -6.17 -0.19
C SER A 91 -8.04 -5.69 -1.49
N HIS A 92 -8.80 -5.61 -2.60
CA HIS A 92 -8.28 -5.32 -3.92
C HIS A 92 -8.80 -3.99 -4.49
N HIS A 93 -8.02 -3.45 -5.42
CA HIS A 93 -8.52 -2.39 -6.30
C HIS A 93 -9.55 -2.95 -7.31
N THR A 94 -10.47 -2.11 -7.78
CA THR A 94 -11.53 -2.52 -8.74
C THR A 94 -11.02 -3.09 -10.06
N SER A 95 -9.74 -2.91 -10.40
CA SER A 95 -9.10 -3.56 -11.56
C SER A 95 -9.08 -5.09 -11.46
N PHE A 96 -9.23 -5.64 -10.23
CA PHE A 96 -9.36 -7.08 -10.00
C PHE A 96 -10.75 -7.62 -10.28
N ALA A 97 -11.76 -6.77 -10.53
CA ALA A 97 -13.13 -7.22 -10.77
C ALA A 97 -13.24 -8.23 -11.93
N ARG A 98 -13.96 -9.32 -11.70
CA ARG A 98 -14.20 -10.41 -12.67
C ARG A 98 -15.68 -10.74 -12.76
N ALA A 99 -16.07 -11.44 -13.83
CA ALA A 99 -17.46 -11.78 -14.08
C ALA A 99 -18.00 -12.82 -13.07
N SER A 100 -17.13 -13.72 -12.58
CA SER A 100 -17.52 -14.73 -11.57
C SER A 100 -16.57 -14.72 -10.37
N ARG A 101 -16.96 -15.42 -9.30
CA ARG A 101 -16.13 -15.65 -8.11
C ARG A 101 -14.91 -16.50 -8.43
N GLU A 102 -15.10 -17.51 -9.25
CA GLU A 102 -14.10 -18.45 -9.69
C GLU A 102 -12.98 -17.74 -10.47
N GLU A 103 -13.34 -16.90 -11.42
CA GLU A 103 -12.40 -16.07 -12.17
C GLU A 103 -11.66 -15.07 -11.28
N LEU A 104 -12.36 -14.46 -10.30
CA LEU A 104 -11.73 -13.57 -9.32
C LEU A 104 -10.69 -14.33 -8.50
N LEU A 105 -11.05 -15.50 -7.95
CA LEU A 105 -10.17 -16.30 -7.11
C LEU A 105 -8.96 -16.80 -7.87
N GLU A 106 -9.16 -17.29 -9.08
CA GLU A 106 -8.07 -17.71 -9.96
C GLU A 106 -7.09 -16.55 -10.20
N HIS A 107 -7.59 -15.39 -10.61
CA HIS A 107 -6.78 -14.21 -10.88
C HIS A 107 -6.07 -13.69 -9.62
N ALA A 108 -6.79 -13.55 -8.50
CA ALA A 108 -6.23 -13.03 -7.26
C ALA A 108 -5.17 -13.97 -6.66
N ASN A 109 -5.42 -15.27 -6.70
CA ASN A 109 -4.47 -16.26 -6.18
C ASN A 109 -3.26 -16.47 -7.09
N MET A 110 -3.42 -16.31 -8.40
CA MET A 110 -2.29 -16.29 -9.33
C MET A 110 -1.40 -15.07 -9.07
N ALA A 111 -1.98 -13.88 -8.91
CA ALA A 111 -1.27 -12.67 -8.57
C ALA A 111 -0.58 -12.78 -7.19
N LEU A 112 -1.30 -13.31 -6.18
CA LEU A 112 -0.73 -13.55 -4.85
C LEU A 112 0.48 -14.49 -4.91
N LYS A 113 0.38 -15.61 -5.61
CA LYS A 113 1.47 -16.59 -5.72
C LYS A 113 2.73 -15.98 -6.31
N ALA A 114 2.61 -15.24 -7.39
CA ALA A 114 3.73 -14.55 -8.03
C ALA A 114 4.33 -13.47 -7.10
N ALA A 115 3.46 -12.64 -6.49
CA ALA A 115 3.88 -11.57 -5.62
C ALA A 115 4.50 -12.09 -4.31
N HIS A 116 3.97 -13.17 -3.72
CA HIS A 116 4.54 -13.83 -2.55
C HIS A 116 5.97 -14.29 -2.80
N GLN A 117 6.22 -14.99 -3.91
CA GLN A 117 7.58 -15.45 -4.27
C GLN A 117 8.55 -14.28 -4.46
N HIS A 118 8.10 -13.21 -5.15
CA HIS A 118 8.88 -12.00 -5.32
C HIS A 118 9.15 -11.33 -3.98
N PHE A 119 8.12 -11.18 -3.12
CA PHE A 119 8.23 -10.54 -1.82
C PHE A 119 9.19 -11.26 -0.87
N LEU A 120 9.19 -12.58 -0.83
CA LEU A 120 10.14 -13.35 -0.01
C LEU A 120 11.59 -13.10 -0.41
N SER A 121 11.87 -12.92 -1.71
CA SER A 121 13.23 -12.72 -2.25
C SER A 121 13.62 -11.26 -2.43
N CYS A 122 12.69 -10.30 -2.37
CA CYS A 122 13.03 -8.88 -2.56
C CYS A 122 13.86 -8.34 -1.38
N ASN A 123 14.77 -7.42 -1.67
CA ASN A 123 15.63 -6.74 -0.69
C ASN A 123 15.28 -5.26 -0.51
N LYS A 124 14.41 -4.71 -1.35
CA LYS A 124 13.91 -3.34 -1.23
C LYS A 124 12.38 -3.33 -1.20
N VAL A 125 11.81 -2.56 -0.28
CA VAL A 125 10.36 -2.33 -0.21
C VAL A 125 10.09 -0.84 -0.23
N ILE A 126 9.40 -0.37 -1.25
CA ILE A 126 9.01 1.03 -1.40
C ILE A 126 7.52 1.15 -1.10
N ILE A 127 7.17 1.92 -0.09
CA ILE A 127 5.79 2.16 0.32
C ILE A 127 5.43 3.62 0.11
N THR A 128 4.46 3.87 -0.77
CA THR A 128 3.95 5.23 -1.02
C THR A 128 2.57 5.42 -0.42
N LEU A 129 2.51 6.09 0.71
CA LEU A 129 1.26 6.39 1.40
C LEU A 129 0.45 7.47 0.65
N GLY A 130 -0.83 7.21 0.44
CA GLY A 130 -1.72 8.12 -0.29
C GLY A 130 -2.54 9.03 0.61
N THR A 131 -3.10 8.47 1.67
CA THR A 131 -4.02 9.18 2.57
C THR A 131 -4.06 8.50 3.94
N SER A 132 -4.31 9.28 4.99
CA SER A 132 -4.66 8.75 6.31
C SER A 132 -6.15 8.46 6.47
N TRP A 133 -6.98 8.83 5.48
CA TRP A 133 -8.38 8.45 5.46
C TRP A 133 -8.55 6.97 5.12
N CYS A 134 -9.40 6.28 5.86
CA CYS A 134 -9.78 4.90 5.63
C CYS A 134 -11.28 4.70 5.79
N PHE A 135 -11.75 3.53 5.38
CA PHE A 135 -13.13 3.12 5.50
C PHE A 135 -13.18 1.82 6.29
N ARG A 136 -13.92 1.81 7.40
CA ARG A 136 -14.18 0.64 8.21
C ARG A 136 -15.53 0.06 7.84
N HIS A 137 -15.55 -1.17 7.38
CA HIS A 137 -16.78 -1.88 7.06
C HIS A 137 -17.50 -2.26 8.36
N LYS A 138 -18.76 -1.87 8.50
CA LYS A 138 -19.51 -1.97 9.77
C LYS A 138 -19.76 -3.40 10.22
N GLU A 139 -20.01 -4.31 9.29
CA GLU A 139 -20.31 -5.70 9.59
C GLU A 139 -19.07 -6.48 10.04
N SER A 140 -17.95 -6.31 9.34
CA SER A 140 -16.71 -7.04 9.65
C SER A 140 -15.75 -6.29 10.58
N ASP A 141 -16.06 -5.03 10.94
CA ASP A 141 -15.20 -4.09 11.67
C ASP A 141 -13.80 -3.92 11.06
N ALA A 142 -13.67 -4.27 9.80
CA ALA A 142 -12.38 -4.27 9.09
C ALA A 142 -12.19 -2.99 8.28
N ILE A 143 -10.97 -2.41 8.30
CA ILE A 143 -10.60 -1.37 7.34
C ILE A 143 -10.45 -2.04 5.97
N VAL A 144 -11.13 -1.50 4.98
CA VAL A 144 -11.14 -2.00 3.60
C VAL A 144 -10.24 -1.17 2.70
N SER A 145 -9.65 -1.81 1.71
CA SER A 145 -8.84 -1.14 0.70
C SER A 145 -9.69 -0.39 -0.33
N ASN A 146 -10.89 -0.88 -0.58
CA ASN A 146 -11.83 -0.29 -1.53
C ASN A 146 -13.27 -0.59 -1.10
N CYS A 147 -14.15 0.41 -1.12
CA CYS A 147 -15.58 0.23 -0.81
C CYS A 147 -16.38 -0.40 -1.96
N LEU A 148 -15.79 -0.66 -3.12
CA LEU A 148 -16.39 -1.37 -4.26
C LEU A 148 -17.78 -0.85 -4.67
N LYS A 149 -17.98 0.48 -4.61
CA LYS A 149 -19.27 1.15 -4.90
C LYS A 149 -20.45 0.69 -4.01
N HIS A 150 -20.20 0.03 -2.89
CA HIS A 150 -21.23 -0.25 -1.89
C HIS A 150 -21.76 1.04 -1.28
N PRO A 151 -22.97 1.04 -0.72
CA PRO A 151 -23.56 2.20 -0.05
C PRO A 151 -22.66 2.76 1.04
N ALA A 152 -22.51 4.07 1.11
CA ALA A 152 -21.70 4.73 2.15
C ALA A 152 -22.19 4.40 3.57
N SER A 153 -23.47 4.03 3.72
CA SER A 153 -24.05 3.60 5.00
C SER A 153 -23.45 2.31 5.58
N GLU A 154 -22.77 1.50 4.77
CA GLU A 154 -22.11 0.27 5.20
C GLU A 154 -20.73 0.53 5.83
N PHE A 155 -20.23 1.75 5.75
CA PHE A 155 -18.89 2.10 6.22
C PHE A 155 -18.91 3.24 7.22
N PHE A 156 -17.94 3.21 8.15
CA PHE A 156 -17.46 4.41 8.82
C PHE A 156 -16.29 4.98 8.04
N ARG A 157 -16.32 6.29 7.78
CA ARG A 157 -15.18 7.00 7.23
C ARG A 157 -14.42 7.65 8.37
N GLU A 158 -13.21 7.25 8.58
CA GLU A 158 -12.35 7.69 9.68
C GLU A 158 -10.97 8.10 9.17
N ARG A 159 -10.30 8.92 9.97
CA ARG A 159 -8.93 9.32 9.66
C ARG A 159 -8.01 8.77 10.73
N LEU A 160 -6.99 8.04 10.31
CA LEU A 160 -5.95 7.55 11.19
C LEU A 160 -5.21 8.73 11.85
N SER A 161 -4.86 8.57 13.12
CA SER A 161 -3.91 9.43 13.84
C SER A 161 -2.46 9.13 13.40
N ALA A 162 -1.51 10.01 13.75
CA ALA A 162 -0.09 9.74 13.52
C ALA A 162 0.35 8.45 14.23
N ALA A 163 -0.06 8.24 15.48
CA ALA A 163 0.26 7.02 16.23
C ALA A 163 -0.25 5.73 15.55
N GLU A 164 -1.46 5.74 14.95
CA GLU A 164 -1.97 4.58 14.21
C GLU A 164 -1.18 4.35 12.89
N VAL A 165 -0.72 5.42 12.24
CA VAL A 165 0.18 5.33 11.09
C VAL A 165 1.52 4.72 11.53
N THR A 166 2.13 5.25 12.59
CA THR A 166 3.38 4.75 13.19
C THR A 166 3.28 3.27 13.52
N GLU A 167 2.19 2.84 14.15
CA GLU A 167 1.97 1.44 14.52
C GLU A 167 1.84 0.53 13.30
N ALA A 168 1.12 0.96 12.27
CA ALA A 168 0.99 0.19 11.03
C ALA A 168 2.36 0.02 10.34
N LEU A 169 3.20 1.07 10.29
CA LEU A 169 4.54 1.00 9.72
C LEU A 169 5.47 0.11 10.55
N ARG A 170 5.42 0.23 11.88
CA ARG A 170 6.18 -0.64 12.79
C ARG A 170 5.84 -2.09 12.56
N ARG A 171 4.56 -2.42 12.49
CA ARG A 171 4.11 -3.79 12.27
C ARG A 171 4.54 -4.35 10.91
N ILE A 172 4.52 -3.52 9.85
CA ILE A 172 5.03 -3.90 8.53
C ILE A 172 6.51 -4.29 8.62
N VAL A 173 7.33 -3.46 9.26
CA VAL A 173 8.78 -3.71 9.35
C VAL A 173 9.06 -4.91 10.24
N GLU A 174 8.43 -5.03 11.40
CA GLU A 174 8.57 -6.18 12.30
C GLU A 174 8.28 -7.50 11.59
N LEU A 175 7.15 -7.59 10.89
CA LEU A 175 6.77 -8.78 10.13
C LEU A 175 7.81 -9.16 9.07
N CYS A 176 8.47 -8.17 8.46
CA CYS A 176 9.51 -8.40 7.48
C CYS A 176 10.89 -8.73 8.09
N CYS A 177 11.10 -8.39 9.35
CA CYS A 177 12.35 -8.66 10.08
C CYS A 177 12.31 -9.95 10.91
N GLU A 178 11.15 -10.62 11.03
CA GLU A 178 11.05 -11.88 11.78
C GLU A 178 11.87 -12.99 11.10
N PRO A 179 12.87 -13.59 11.79
CA PRO A 179 13.71 -14.64 11.20
C PRO A 179 12.91 -15.89 10.77
N SER A 180 11.79 -16.14 11.43
CA SER A 180 10.89 -17.27 11.16
C SER A 180 10.08 -17.09 9.85
N ALA A 181 9.98 -15.88 9.34
CA ALA A 181 9.19 -15.59 8.13
C ALA A 181 9.88 -16.05 6.83
N GLY A 182 11.14 -16.49 6.88
CA GLY A 182 11.89 -16.93 5.70
C GLY A 182 12.10 -15.83 4.64
N VAL A 183 11.99 -14.57 5.06
CA VAL A 183 12.15 -13.41 4.18
C VAL A 183 13.61 -12.94 4.13
N CYS A 184 14.04 -12.49 2.95
CA CYS A 184 15.32 -11.82 2.79
C CYS A 184 15.32 -10.50 3.61
N PRO A 185 16.44 -10.10 4.25
CA PRO A 185 16.56 -8.79 4.88
C PRO A 185 16.17 -7.67 3.91
N LYS A 186 15.34 -6.74 4.39
CA LYS A 186 14.75 -5.70 3.53
C LYS A 186 15.15 -4.31 3.98
N GLN A 187 15.43 -3.45 3.00
CA GLN A 187 15.51 -2.01 3.22
C GLN A 187 14.19 -1.36 2.81
N PHE A 188 13.70 -0.41 3.61
CA PHE A 188 12.43 0.26 3.39
C PHE A 188 12.63 1.69 2.94
N ILE A 189 11.81 2.12 1.98
CA ILE A 189 11.69 3.51 1.56
C ILE A 189 10.22 3.91 1.73
N PHE A 190 9.95 4.83 2.65
CA PHE A 190 8.62 5.38 2.86
C PHE A 190 8.49 6.73 2.17
N THR A 191 7.44 6.90 1.41
CA THR A 191 7.12 8.16 0.74
C THR A 191 5.65 8.52 0.94
N VAL A 192 5.33 9.80 0.83
CA VAL A 192 3.95 10.29 0.81
C VAL A 192 3.64 10.82 -0.58
N SER A 193 2.62 10.27 -1.22
CA SER A 193 2.19 10.68 -2.56
C SER A 193 1.96 12.19 -2.64
N PRO A 194 2.52 12.90 -3.63
CA PRO A 194 2.30 14.34 -3.81
C PRO A 194 0.90 14.65 -4.38
N ILE A 195 0.17 13.64 -4.85
CA ILE A 195 -1.14 13.81 -5.46
C ILE A 195 -2.15 14.33 -4.44
N ARG A 196 -2.88 15.39 -4.81
CA ARG A 196 -3.89 16.02 -3.98
C ARG A 196 -5.27 15.42 -4.25
N HIS A 197 -5.95 15.01 -3.18
CA HIS A 197 -7.32 14.49 -3.24
C HIS A 197 -8.30 15.58 -2.81
N PHE A 198 -8.77 16.40 -3.74
CA PHE A 198 -9.68 17.52 -3.45
C PHE A 198 -11.07 17.10 -2.97
N LYS A 199 -11.45 15.83 -3.05
CA LYS A 199 -12.70 15.33 -2.46
C LYS A 199 -12.80 15.61 -0.96
N ASP A 200 -11.65 15.69 -0.27
CA ASP A 200 -11.55 15.99 1.16
C ASP A 200 -11.42 17.49 1.45
N GLY A 201 -11.48 18.32 0.42
CA GLY A 201 -11.13 19.73 0.48
C GLY A 201 -9.62 19.95 0.66
N ALA A 202 -9.16 21.18 0.47
CA ALA A 202 -7.74 21.51 0.59
C ALA A 202 -7.23 21.27 2.02
N HIS A 203 -7.99 21.67 3.02
CA HIS A 203 -7.64 21.47 4.43
C HIS A 203 -7.57 19.99 4.81
N GLY A 204 -8.61 19.21 4.47
CA GLY A 204 -8.65 17.77 4.78
C GLY A 204 -7.53 16.99 4.11
N ASN A 205 -7.19 17.32 2.86
CA ASN A 205 -6.03 16.75 2.18
C ASN A 205 -4.72 17.10 2.90
N GLN A 206 -4.52 18.37 3.28
CA GLN A 206 -3.30 18.80 3.96
C GLN A 206 -3.13 18.10 5.29
N VAL A 207 -4.17 18.06 6.12
CA VAL A 207 -4.14 17.36 7.41
C VAL A 207 -3.85 15.87 7.23
N SER A 208 -4.48 15.21 6.24
CA SER A 208 -4.22 13.81 5.93
C SER A 208 -2.76 13.54 5.57
N LYS A 209 -2.15 14.38 4.71
CA LYS A 209 -0.74 14.24 4.34
C LYS A 209 0.20 14.51 5.51
N SER A 210 -0.08 15.53 6.31
CA SER A 210 0.71 15.84 7.51
C SER A 210 0.67 14.71 8.53
N THR A 211 -0.49 14.07 8.72
CA THR A 211 -0.64 12.88 9.57
C THR A 211 0.28 11.73 9.11
N LEU A 212 0.35 11.50 7.79
CA LEU A 212 1.23 10.46 7.24
C LEU A 212 2.71 10.78 7.46
N LEU A 213 3.10 12.05 7.23
CA LEU A 213 4.48 12.50 7.44
C LEU A 213 4.88 12.38 8.90
N LEU A 214 4.05 12.87 9.83
CA LEU A 214 4.30 12.73 11.26
C LEU A 214 4.41 11.28 11.71
N GLY A 215 3.53 10.39 11.20
CA GLY A 215 3.61 8.97 11.53
C GLY A 215 4.88 8.28 11.00
N ILE A 216 5.41 8.74 9.86
CA ILE A 216 6.71 8.26 9.35
C ILE A 216 7.85 8.77 10.26
N GLU A 217 7.87 10.06 10.61
CA GLU A 217 8.88 10.65 11.49
C GLU A 217 8.91 9.97 12.86
N GLU A 218 7.75 9.82 13.51
CA GLU A 218 7.62 9.11 14.80
C GLU A 218 8.08 7.64 14.72
N PHE A 219 7.81 6.97 13.59
CA PHE A 219 8.29 5.62 13.33
C PHE A 219 9.82 5.60 13.24
N LEU A 220 10.43 6.50 12.48
CA LEU A 220 11.89 6.55 12.29
C LEU A 220 12.62 6.89 13.58
N GLU A 221 12.09 7.83 14.39
CA GLU A 221 12.66 8.18 15.69
C GLU A 221 12.60 7.03 16.71
N GLY A 222 11.54 6.22 16.65
CA GLY A 222 11.34 5.08 17.57
C GLY A 222 11.86 3.74 17.06
N CYS A 223 12.45 3.68 15.86
CA CYS A 223 12.89 2.43 15.27
C CYS A 223 14.24 1.99 15.86
N PRO A 224 14.32 0.82 16.53
CA PRO A 224 15.58 0.31 17.08
C PRO A 224 16.51 -0.28 16.01
N VAL A 225 16.06 -0.36 14.77
CA VAL A 225 16.84 -0.88 13.64
C VAL A 225 17.63 0.28 13.04
N ASP A 226 18.94 0.12 12.95
CA ASP A 226 19.78 1.06 12.20
C ASP A 226 19.38 1.00 10.72
N LEU A 227 18.49 1.93 10.34
CA LEU A 227 18.00 2.09 8.95
C LEU A 227 18.99 2.93 8.10
N SER A 228 20.24 3.09 8.58
CA SER A 228 21.32 3.81 7.92
C SER A 228 21.95 3.03 6.78
#